data_8b069e95c27845d048e347ff30aec80b
#
_entry.id   8b069e95c27845d048e347ff30aec80b
#
_cell.length_a   1.000
_cell.length_b   1.000
_cell.length_c   1.000
_cell.angle_alpha   90.00
_cell.angle_beta   90.00
_cell.angle_gamma   90.00
#
_symmetry.space_group_name_H-M   'P 1'
#
loop_
_entity.id
_entity.type
_entity.pdbx_description
1 polymer ?
#
loop_
_entity_poly.entity_id
_entity_poly.type
_entity_poly.pdbx_seq_one_letter_code
_entity_poly.pdbx_strand_id
1 'polypeptide(L)'
;YAPIIGQEYLKLKLGTPTYGVGSVNTKFEFMDNALMVTQITGRMDIGNGVQGYQLNFCTRELLVNQRTKVMQSYVGTWSDIVTRIMTEKLGCRKKIRVEPTNSVIKHIGTNLRPFDIIQQAENESQSKKTGEATYYFFETKEAYHFRSLASLYAEPSKITYEKSIAGKKSDRGIIDVQEDLKSILAFEISGSSDGTLMQRTRAY
;
A
#
# COMPACT_ATOMS: atom_id res chain seq x y z
N TYR A 1 10.41 -32.66 -2.30
CA TYR A 1 9.99 -31.59 -1.39
C TYR A 1 11.12 -30.57 -1.33
N ALA A 2 10.90 -29.36 -1.83
CA ALA A 2 11.82 -28.26 -1.61
C ALA A 2 11.46 -27.62 -0.26
N PRO A 3 12.35 -27.65 0.74
CA PRO A 3 12.07 -27.01 2.02
C PRO A 3 12.03 -25.48 1.80
N ILE A 4 10.96 -24.84 2.26
CA ILE A 4 10.91 -23.39 2.30
C ILE A 4 11.69 -22.96 3.55
N ILE A 5 12.82 -22.29 3.36
CA ILE A 5 13.77 -21.90 4.43
C ILE A 5 13.70 -20.41 4.78
N GLY A 6 12.84 -19.62 4.10
CA GLY A 6 12.65 -18.20 4.36
C GLY A 6 13.60 -17.27 3.58
N GLN A 7 14.16 -17.72 2.48
CA GLN A 7 14.98 -16.93 1.55
C GLN A 7 14.42 -16.94 0.12
N GLU A 8 13.25 -17.52 -0.04
CA GLU A 8 12.61 -17.67 -1.33
C GLU A 8 11.94 -16.40 -1.78
N TYR A 9 11.97 -16.22 -3.10
CA TYR A 9 11.20 -15.17 -3.75
C TYR A 9 9.83 -15.71 -4.16
N LEU A 10 8.80 -14.96 -3.81
CA LEU A 10 7.42 -15.23 -4.20
C LEU A 10 7.03 -14.34 -5.38
N LYS A 11 6.70 -14.98 -6.50
CA LYS A 11 6.03 -14.31 -7.62
C LYS A 11 4.54 -14.57 -7.50
N LEU A 12 3.77 -13.53 -7.23
CA LEU A 12 2.35 -13.62 -7.00
C LEU A 12 1.58 -13.14 -8.23
N LYS A 13 0.68 -13.97 -8.69
CA LYS A 13 -0.27 -13.63 -9.77
C LYS A 13 -1.68 -13.94 -9.29
N LEU A 14 -2.50 -12.91 -9.22
CA LEU A 14 -3.91 -13.01 -8.91
C LEU A 14 -4.72 -12.58 -10.13
N GLY A 15 -5.77 -13.29 -10.42
CA GLY A 15 -6.67 -12.97 -11.51
C GLY A 15 -8.08 -13.43 -11.20
N THR A 16 -9.06 -12.67 -11.62
CA THR A 16 -10.45 -13.12 -11.62
C THR A 16 -10.74 -13.85 -12.92
N PRO A 17 -11.37 -15.03 -12.86
CA PRO A 17 -11.82 -15.69 -14.08
C PRO A 17 -12.81 -14.78 -14.81
N THR A 18 -12.56 -14.56 -16.08
CA THR A 18 -13.42 -13.76 -16.93
C THR A 18 -14.60 -14.63 -17.43
N TYR A 19 -15.78 -14.37 -16.90
CA TYR A 19 -17.02 -14.92 -17.45
C TYR A 19 -17.71 -13.82 -18.26
N GLY A 20 -17.67 -13.94 -19.60
CA GLY A 20 -18.42 -13.09 -20.51
C GLY A 20 -17.61 -12.05 -21.28
N VAL A 21 -18.25 -11.50 -22.34
CA VAL A 21 -17.70 -10.46 -23.20
C VAL A 21 -17.74 -9.13 -22.45
N GLY A 22 -16.57 -8.51 -22.24
CA GLY A 22 -16.47 -7.19 -21.58
C GLY A 22 -16.01 -7.24 -20.12
N SER A 23 -15.64 -8.39 -19.60
CA SER A 23 -15.11 -8.52 -18.24
C SER A 23 -13.77 -7.81 -18.10
N VAL A 24 -13.66 -6.94 -17.11
CA VAL A 24 -12.38 -6.31 -16.73
C VAL A 24 -11.48 -7.39 -16.13
N ASN A 25 -10.50 -7.83 -16.91
CA ASN A 25 -9.50 -8.79 -16.45
C ASN A 25 -8.55 -8.09 -15.46
N THR A 26 -8.89 -8.11 -14.19
CA THR A 26 -8.05 -7.58 -13.12
C THR A 26 -6.93 -8.57 -12.84
N LYS A 27 -5.86 -8.48 -13.60
CA LYS A 27 -4.62 -9.20 -13.29
C LYS A 27 -3.80 -8.40 -12.30
N PHE A 28 -3.53 -9.00 -11.17
CA PHE A 28 -2.64 -8.46 -10.17
C PHE A 28 -1.38 -9.34 -10.13
N GLU A 29 -0.27 -8.80 -10.65
CA GLU A 29 0.95 -9.56 -10.81
C GLU A 29 2.13 -8.86 -10.14
N PHE A 30 2.79 -9.54 -9.20
CA PHE A 30 4.08 -9.15 -8.63
C PHE A 30 5.20 -10.00 -9.26
N MET A 31 5.39 -9.86 -10.56
CA MET A 31 6.38 -10.66 -11.30
C MET A 31 7.74 -9.95 -11.36
N ASP A 32 7.75 -8.64 -11.57
CA ASP A 32 8.98 -7.85 -11.73
C ASP A 32 9.60 -7.46 -10.38
N ASN A 33 8.76 -7.25 -9.36
CA ASN A 33 9.17 -6.96 -7.99
C ASN A 33 8.76 -8.14 -7.09
N ALA A 34 9.51 -9.22 -7.18
CA ALA A 34 9.23 -10.42 -6.39
C ALA A 34 9.24 -10.11 -4.89
N LEU A 35 8.25 -10.66 -4.21
CA LEU A 35 8.12 -10.57 -2.77
C LEU A 35 9.06 -11.57 -2.11
N MET A 36 9.51 -11.30 -0.91
CA MET A 36 10.35 -12.22 -0.15
C MET A 36 9.53 -12.86 0.96
N VAL A 37 9.62 -14.20 1.06
CA VAL A 37 9.00 -14.96 2.14
C VAL A 37 9.77 -14.69 3.42
N THR A 38 9.07 -14.26 4.46
CA THR A 38 9.68 -13.92 5.76
C THR A 38 9.38 -14.97 6.81
N GLN A 39 8.22 -15.60 6.75
CA GLN A 39 7.81 -16.57 7.76
C GLN A 39 6.75 -17.51 7.21
N ILE A 40 6.78 -18.74 7.71
CA ILE A 40 5.73 -19.74 7.53
C ILE A 40 5.03 -19.93 8.86
N THR A 41 3.71 -19.78 8.86
CA THR A 41 2.88 -19.98 10.04
C THR A 41 1.72 -20.92 9.76
N GLY A 42 1.07 -21.42 10.79
CA GLY A 42 -0.16 -22.22 10.67
C GLY A 42 0.02 -23.52 9.86
N ARG A 43 1.18 -24.16 9.92
CA ARG A 43 1.38 -25.43 9.23
C ARG A 43 0.49 -26.50 9.87
N MET A 44 -0.41 -27.05 9.08
CA MET A 44 -1.33 -28.10 9.50
C MET A 44 -1.41 -29.21 8.44
N ASP A 45 -1.58 -30.41 8.89
CA ASP A 45 -1.90 -31.55 8.02
C ASP A 45 -3.42 -31.63 7.85
N ILE A 46 -3.88 -31.49 6.61
CA ILE A 46 -5.31 -31.52 6.26
C ILE A 46 -5.77 -32.97 6.00
N GLY A 47 -4.85 -33.92 6.02
CA GLY A 47 -5.10 -35.32 5.66
C GLY A 47 -4.83 -35.62 4.18
N ASN A 48 -4.84 -36.89 3.84
CA ASN A 48 -4.58 -37.41 2.47
C ASN A 48 -3.25 -36.90 1.86
N GLY A 49 -2.24 -36.64 2.69
CA GLY A 49 -0.94 -36.13 2.22
C GLY A 49 -0.95 -34.63 1.81
N VAL A 50 -2.03 -33.90 2.13
CA VAL A 50 -2.17 -32.46 1.88
C VAL A 50 -1.79 -31.68 3.12
N GLN A 51 -0.86 -30.73 2.97
CA GLN A 51 -0.47 -29.81 4.04
C GLN A 51 -0.90 -28.39 3.69
N GLY A 52 -1.56 -27.72 4.63
CA GLY A 52 -1.85 -26.29 4.58
C GLY A 52 -0.81 -25.49 5.37
N TYR A 53 -0.48 -24.31 4.91
CA TYR A 53 0.37 -23.36 5.64
C TYR A 53 0.10 -21.94 5.18
N GLN A 54 0.42 -20.98 6.02
CA GLN A 54 0.33 -19.57 5.71
C GLN A 54 1.74 -19.01 5.46
N LEU A 55 1.91 -18.34 4.32
CA LEU A 55 3.14 -17.63 3.99
C LEU A 55 2.98 -16.15 4.33
N ASN A 56 3.87 -15.64 5.16
CA ASN A 56 4.06 -14.22 5.36
C ASN A 56 5.19 -13.74 4.44
N PHE A 57 4.95 -12.68 3.72
CA PHE A 57 5.91 -12.14 2.76
C PHE A 57 5.90 -10.62 2.79
N CYS A 58 7.00 -10.03 2.37
CA CYS A 58 7.16 -8.59 2.29
C CYS A 58 7.95 -8.19 1.04
N THR A 59 8.01 -6.89 0.79
CA THR A 59 8.86 -6.32 -0.25
C THR A 59 10.33 -6.33 0.18
N ARG A 60 11.24 -6.35 -0.80
CA ARG A 60 12.67 -6.32 -0.57
C ARG A 60 13.10 -5.10 0.25
N GLU A 61 12.48 -3.97 -0.01
CA GLU A 61 12.79 -2.70 0.65
C GLU A 61 12.56 -2.76 2.16
N LEU A 62 11.54 -3.48 2.62
CA LEU A 62 11.30 -3.67 4.05
C LEU A 62 12.45 -4.45 4.72
N LEU A 63 12.97 -5.49 4.07
CA LEU A 63 14.09 -6.25 4.61
C LEU A 63 15.39 -5.44 4.62
N VAL A 64 15.62 -4.66 3.56
CA VAL A 64 16.77 -3.74 3.51
C VAL A 64 16.66 -2.70 4.62
N ASN A 65 15.47 -2.15 4.84
CA ASN A 65 15.20 -1.20 5.92
C ASN A 65 15.57 -1.75 7.31
N GLN A 66 15.28 -3.03 7.58
CA GLN A 66 15.60 -3.66 8.86
C GLN A 66 17.11 -3.73 9.14
N ARG A 67 17.92 -3.82 8.07
CA ARG A 67 19.38 -3.97 8.16
C ARG A 67 20.15 -2.66 7.97
N THR A 68 19.50 -1.62 7.48
CA THR A 68 20.13 -0.34 7.14
C THR A 68 19.91 0.67 8.24
N LYS A 69 20.97 1.38 8.60
CA LYS A 69 20.95 2.52 9.50
C LYS A 69 21.51 3.75 8.80
N VAL A 70 20.84 4.86 8.99
CA VAL A 70 21.21 6.15 8.39
C VAL A 70 21.93 6.99 9.44
N MET A 71 23.16 7.40 9.11
CA MET A 71 24.03 8.22 9.96
C MET A 71 24.59 9.39 9.15
N GLN A 72 23.74 10.11 8.46
CA GLN A 72 24.15 11.25 7.62
C GLN A 72 23.16 12.39 7.69
N SER A 73 23.62 13.59 7.31
CA SER A 73 22.74 14.75 7.18
C SER A 73 22.21 14.88 5.77
N TYR A 74 20.97 15.32 5.68
CA TYR A 74 20.29 15.67 4.44
C TYR A 74 19.91 17.15 4.47
N VAL A 75 20.08 17.83 3.35
CA VAL A 75 19.60 19.20 3.13
C VAL A 75 18.73 19.16 1.88
N GLY A 76 17.52 19.69 1.97
CA GLY A 76 16.54 19.70 0.88
C GLY A 76 15.11 19.72 1.40
N THR A 77 14.17 19.55 0.50
CA THR A 77 12.76 19.37 0.89
C THR A 77 12.54 17.94 1.37
N TRP A 78 11.48 17.70 2.16
CA TRP A 78 11.14 16.33 2.55
C TRP A 78 10.92 15.41 1.33
N SER A 79 10.32 15.92 0.28
CA SER A 79 10.14 15.19 -0.98
C SER A 79 11.48 14.72 -1.59
N ASP A 80 12.51 15.57 -1.55
CA ASP A 80 13.85 15.22 -2.04
C ASP A 80 14.54 14.21 -1.13
N ILE A 81 14.42 14.41 0.20
CA ILE A 81 15.00 13.53 1.20
C ILE A 81 14.39 12.12 1.10
N VAL A 82 13.07 12.02 1.02
CA VAL A 82 12.36 10.73 0.86
C VAL A 82 12.83 10.02 -0.42
N THR A 83 12.91 10.75 -1.54
CA THR A 83 13.38 10.18 -2.80
C THR A 83 14.80 9.65 -2.70
N ARG A 84 15.71 10.42 -2.07
CA ARG A 84 17.10 10.00 -1.86
C ARG A 84 17.21 8.79 -0.93
N ILE A 85 16.44 8.74 0.13
CA ILE A 85 16.43 7.59 1.05
C ILE A 85 15.94 6.33 0.32
N MET A 86 14.88 6.42 -0.46
CA MET A 86 14.33 5.28 -1.21
C MET A 86 15.33 4.78 -2.27
N THR A 87 16.02 5.67 -2.97
CA THR A 87 16.97 5.30 -4.02
C THR A 87 18.33 4.89 -3.48
N GLU A 88 18.94 5.69 -2.60
CA GLU A 88 20.32 5.50 -2.15
C GLU A 88 20.44 4.46 -1.02
N LYS A 89 19.48 4.42 -0.08
CA LYS A 89 19.55 3.55 1.10
C LYS A 89 18.80 2.24 0.93
N LEU A 90 17.64 2.28 0.32
CA LEU A 90 16.81 1.09 0.09
C LEU A 90 17.07 0.45 -1.27
N GLY A 91 17.70 1.17 -2.19
CA GLY A 91 17.97 0.69 -3.55
C GLY A 91 16.67 0.34 -4.29
N CYS A 92 15.62 1.13 -4.07
CA CYS A 92 14.32 0.90 -4.65
C CYS A 92 14.39 0.96 -6.19
N ARG A 93 13.87 -0.06 -6.84
CA ARG A 93 13.80 -0.15 -8.32
C ARG A 93 12.42 0.22 -8.84
N LYS A 94 11.42 0.19 -7.96
CA LYS A 94 10.04 0.56 -8.27
C LYS A 94 9.94 2.08 -8.44
N LYS A 95 8.98 2.53 -9.23
CA LYS A 95 8.70 3.97 -9.39
C LYS A 95 8.40 4.61 -8.02
N ILE A 96 8.85 5.83 -7.83
CA ILE A 96 8.59 6.62 -6.63
C ILE A 96 7.82 7.85 -7.08
N ARG A 97 6.59 7.99 -6.60
CA ARG A 97 5.71 9.13 -6.89
C ARG A 97 5.63 10.00 -5.66
N VAL A 98 6.34 11.10 -5.68
CA VAL A 98 6.46 12.02 -4.55
C VAL A 98 5.78 13.34 -4.89
N GLU A 99 4.89 13.80 -4.04
CA GLU A 99 4.32 15.13 -4.13
C GLU A 99 5.30 16.14 -3.53
N PRO A 100 5.57 17.27 -4.23
CA PRO A 100 6.51 18.28 -3.75
C PRO A 100 6.06 18.87 -2.41
N THR A 101 6.98 18.87 -1.45
CA THR A 101 6.78 19.47 -0.15
C THR A 101 7.32 20.90 -0.10
N ASN A 102 6.76 21.69 0.81
CA ASN A 102 7.23 23.04 1.10
C ASN A 102 8.51 22.96 1.95
N SER A 103 9.18 24.09 2.11
CA SER A 103 10.31 24.30 3.01
C SER A 103 11.53 23.41 2.79
N VAL A 104 12.67 24.04 2.75
CA VAL A 104 13.98 23.38 2.77
C VAL A 104 14.41 23.20 4.21
N ILE A 105 14.75 21.99 4.59
CA ILE A 105 15.15 21.62 5.93
C ILE A 105 16.55 21.04 5.96
N LYS A 106 17.13 20.98 7.12
CA LYS A 106 18.33 20.19 7.41
C LYS A 106 17.95 19.09 8.40
N HIS A 107 17.92 17.85 7.91
CA HIS A 107 17.63 16.67 8.73
C HIS A 107 18.92 15.89 8.99
N ILE A 108 19.11 15.44 10.23
CA ILE A 108 20.27 14.63 10.63
C ILE A 108 19.75 13.25 11.04
N GLY A 109 20.07 12.24 10.24
CA GLY A 109 19.80 10.85 10.59
C GLY A 109 20.74 10.38 11.68
N THR A 110 20.20 10.15 12.86
CA THR A 110 20.96 9.69 14.03
C THR A 110 20.69 8.21 14.29
N ASN A 111 21.31 7.35 13.49
CA ASN A 111 21.15 5.89 13.62
C ASN A 111 19.69 5.40 13.44
N LEU A 112 18.89 6.12 12.67
CA LEU A 112 17.51 5.76 12.35
C LEU A 112 17.46 4.78 11.17
N ARG A 113 16.39 4.00 11.09
CA ARG A 113 16.11 3.23 9.87
C ARG A 113 15.56 4.14 8.78
N PRO A 114 15.74 3.81 7.50
CA PRO A 114 15.20 4.60 6.40
C PRO A 114 13.71 4.91 6.52
N PHE A 115 12.89 3.92 6.88
CA PHE A 115 11.44 4.14 7.02
C PHE A 115 11.07 4.97 8.25
N ASP A 116 11.88 4.95 9.32
CA ASP A 116 11.64 5.82 10.47
C ASP A 116 11.81 7.30 10.08
N ILE A 117 12.77 7.60 9.18
CA ILE A 117 12.96 8.96 8.65
C ILE A 117 11.80 9.33 7.71
N ILE A 118 11.31 8.39 6.90
CA ILE A 118 10.14 8.63 6.04
C ILE A 118 8.88 8.89 6.89
N GLN A 119 8.72 8.18 8.00
CA GLN A 119 7.63 8.43 8.94
C GLN A 119 7.73 9.81 9.59
N GLN A 120 8.94 10.28 9.91
CA GLN A 120 9.12 11.67 10.34
C GLN A 120 8.74 12.65 9.24
N ALA A 121 9.12 12.34 7.99
CA ALA A 121 8.73 13.16 6.85
C ALA A 121 7.21 13.24 6.67
N GLU A 122 6.46 12.14 6.92
CA GLU A 122 4.99 12.15 6.89
C GLU A 122 4.41 13.15 7.90
N ASN A 123 4.98 13.18 9.10
CA ASN A 123 4.50 14.03 10.19
C ASN A 123 4.86 15.52 10.03
N GLU A 124 5.96 15.81 9.34
CA GLU A 124 6.52 17.16 9.24
C GLU A 124 6.32 17.80 7.85
N SER A 125 5.83 17.05 6.87
CA SER A 125 5.66 17.54 5.51
C SER A 125 4.42 18.40 5.36
N GLN A 126 4.58 19.47 4.56
CA GLN A 126 3.50 20.32 4.12
C GLN A 126 3.50 20.39 2.59
N SER A 127 2.35 20.26 1.96
CA SER A 127 2.21 20.32 0.51
C SER A 127 2.55 21.73 -0.01
N LYS A 128 3.43 21.79 -1.00
CA LYS A 128 3.76 23.03 -1.68
C LYS A 128 2.56 23.60 -2.45
N LYS A 129 1.65 22.73 -2.90
CA LYS A 129 0.51 23.12 -3.72
C LYS A 129 -0.70 23.55 -2.90
N THR A 130 -1.04 22.78 -1.87
CA THR A 130 -2.28 22.96 -1.11
C THR A 130 -2.05 23.53 0.29
N GLY A 131 -0.81 23.49 0.81
CA GLY A 131 -0.49 23.84 2.18
C GLY A 131 -0.93 22.80 3.21
N GLU A 132 -1.47 21.64 2.78
CA GLU A 132 -1.91 20.58 3.67
C GLU A 132 -0.73 19.83 4.29
N ALA A 133 -0.87 19.48 5.57
CA ALA A 133 0.18 18.81 6.35
C ALA A 133 -0.03 17.30 6.52
N THR A 134 -1.09 16.72 5.96
CA THR A 134 -1.38 15.30 6.10
C THR A 134 -0.78 14.50 4.96
N TYR A 135 0.41 13.96 5.17
CA TYR A 135 1.11 13.13 4.19
C TYR A 135 1.02 11.66 4.57
N TYR A 136 1.02 10.81 3.54
CA TYR A 136 1.06 9.35 3.65
C TYR A 136 2.13 8.76 2.75
N PHE A 137 2.86 7.79 3.30
CA PHE A 137 3.76 6.94 2.56
C PHE A 137 3.15 5.55 2.42
N PHE A 138 2.95 5.09 1.20
CA PHE A 138 2.38 3.77 0.95
C PHE A 138 2.89 3.17 -0.35
N GLU A 139 2.78 1.87 -0.44
CA GLU A 139 3.16 1.10 -1.62
C GLU A 139 1.93 0.61 -2.39
N THR A 140 1.99 0.72 -3.70
CA THR A 140 1.06 0.07 -4.62
C THR A 140 1.81 -0.95 -5.49
N LYS A 141 1.08 -1.70 -6.30
CA LYS A 141 1.69 -2.61 -7.28
C LYS A 141 2.74 -1.91 -8.15
N GLU A 142 2.48 -0.68 -8.57
CA GLU A 142 3.30 0.02 -9.56
C GLU A 142 4.37 0.94 -8.97
N ALA A 143 4.10 1.52 -7.80
CA ALA A 143 4.92 2.59 -7.26
C ALA A 143 4.86 2.69 -5.74
N TYR A 144 5.88 3.31 -5.16
CA TYR A 144 5.80 3.93 -3.84
C TYR A 144 5.25 5.34 -3.98
N HIS A 145 4.41 5.73 -3.05
CA HIS A 145 3.76 7.03 -3.04
C HIS A 145 4.09 7.77 -1.75
N PHE A 146 4.42 9.05 -1.88
CA PHE A 146 4.50 9.98 -0.77
C PHE A 146 3.66 11.20 -1.14
N ARG A 147 2.43 11.26 -0.62
CA ARG A 147 1.42 12.20 -1.10
C ARG A 147 0.54 12.72 0.03
N SER A 148 0.05 13.94 -0.15
CA SER A 148 -0.94 14.52 0.75
C SER A 148 -2.32 13.92 0.55
N LEU A 149 -3.13 13.92 1.61
CA LEU A 149 -4.51 13.45 1.57
C LEU A 149 -5.34 14.26 0.55
N ALA A 150 -5.15 15.59 0.48
CA ALA A 150 -5.81 16.43 -0.51
C ALA A 150 -5.50 16.00 -1.94
N SER A 151 -4.25 15.63 -2.23
CA SER A 151 -3.88 15.16 -3.56
C SER A 151 -4.54 13.84 -3.93
N LEU A 152 -4.81 12.98 -2.95
CA LEU A 152 -5.52 11.72 -3.16
C LEU A 152 -7.02 11.95 -3.40
N TYR A 153 -7.63 12.85 -2.64
CA TYR A 153 -9.04 13.22 -2.86
C TYR A 153 -9.29 13.98 -4.17
N ALA A 154 -8.30 14.68 -4.68
CA ALA A 154 -8.40 15.39 -5.96
C ALA A 154 -8.37 14.44 -7.19
N GLU A 155 -8.05 13.16 -7.01
CA GLU A 155 -8.11 12.20 -8.10
C GLU A 155 -9.56 11.90 -8.50
N PRO A 156 -9.84 11.76 -9.81
CA PRO A 156 -11.18 11.39 -10.26
C PRO A 156 -11.54 9.98 -9.74
N SER A 157 -12.80 9.80 -9.40
CA SER A 157 -13.33 8.49 -9.02
C SER A 157 -13.09 7.47 -10.14
N LYS A 158 -12.48 6.36 -9.79
CA LYS A 158 -12.21 5.26 -10.74
C LYS A 158 -13.36 4.26 -10.80
N ILE A 159 -14.05 4.07 -9.68
CA ILE A 159 -15.12 3.09 -9.54
C ILE A 159 -16.17 3.69 -8.62
N THR A 160 -17.43 3.56 -9.01
CA THR A 160 -18.57 3.89 -8.16
C THR A 160 -19.17 2.59 -7.66
N TYR A 161 -19.30 2.47 -6.33
CA TYR A 161 -19.99 1.37 -5.70
C TYR A 161 -21.39 1.81 -5.31
N GLU A 162 -22.39 1.02 -5.67
CA GLU A 162 -23.78 1.28 -5.34
C GLU A 162 -24.28 0.28 -4.31
N LYS A 163 -25.09 0.74 -3.35
CA LYS A 163 -25.77 -0.16 -2.43
C LYS A 163 -26.90 -0.86 -3.18
N SER A 164 -26.79 -2.17 -3.36
CA SER A 164 -27.88 -3.00 -3.87
C SER A 164 -28.67 -3.61 -2.71
N ILE A 165 -29.98 -3.40 -2.68
CA ILE A 165 -30.88 -3.96 -1.63
C ILE A 165 -31.26 -5.40 -1.97
N ALA A 166 -31.19 -5.79 -3.22
CA ALA A 166 -31.36 -7.16 -3.69
C ALA A 166 -30.58 -7.24 -5.02
N GLY A 167 -29.84 -8.32 -5.23
CA GLY A 167 -29.11 -8.50 -6.48
C GLY A 167 -29.99 -8.12 -7.66
N LYS A 168 -29.56 -7.15 -8.45
CA LYS A 168 -30.26 -6.77 -9.66
C LYS A 168 -30.28 -8.00 -10.56
N LYS A 169 -31.45 -8.63 -10.63
CA LYS A 169 -31.68 -9.66 -11.64
C LYS A 169 -31.76 -8.95 -12.99
N SER A 170 -30.93 -9.35 -13.92
CA SER A 170 -31.19 -8.99 -15.31
C SER A 170 -32.59 -9.44 -15.70
N ASP A 171 -33.23 -8.84 -16.71
CA ASP A 171 -34.53 -9.25 -17.25
C ASP A 171 -34.61 -10.74 -17.59
N ARG A 172 -33.50 -11.43 -17.66
CA ARG A 172 -33.36 -12.88 -17.88
C ARG A 172 -33.24 -13.71 -16.61
N GLY A 173 -33.33 -13.13 -15.42
CA GLY A 173 -33.20 -13.84 -14.13
C GLY A 173 -31.79 -14.30 -13.81
N ILE A 174 -30.78 -13.88 -14.58
CA ILE A 174 -29.36 -14.22 -14.36
C ILE A 174 -28.74 -13.10 -13.50
N ILE A 175 -28.10 -13.46 -12.40
CA ILE A 175 -27.34 -12.51 -11.57
C ILE A 175 -26.10 -12.13 -12.39
N ASP A 176 -25.95 -10.85 -12.74
CA ASP A 176 -24.75 -10.37 -13.37
C ASP A 176 -23.66 -10.19 -12.32
N VAL A 177 -22.70 -11.11 -12.33
CA VAL A 177 -21.58 -11.15 -11.38
C VAL A 177 -20.75 -9.85 -11.42
N GLN A 178 -20.75 -9.12 -12.54
CA GLN A 178 -20.02 -7.86 -12.65
C GLN A 178 -20.74 -6.70 -11.95
N GLU A 179 -22.06 -6.67 -11.99
CA GLU A 179 -22.84 -5.70 -11.22
C GLU A 179 -22.77 -6.01 -9.72
N ASP A 180 -22.67 -7.29 -9.37
CA ASP A 180 -22.56 -7.74 -7.99
C ASP A 180 -21.20 -7.34 -7.36
N LEU A 181 -20.12 -7.38 -8.12
CA LEU A 181 -18.80 -6.92 -7.68
C LEU A 181 -18.73 -5.40 -7.41
N LYS A 182 -19.64 -4.62 -7.95
CA LYS A 182 -19.76 -3.18 -7.70
C LYS A 182 -20.80 -2.83 -6.65
N SER A 183 -21.50 -3.82 -6.11
CA SER A 183 -22.52 -3.61 -5.10
C SER A 183 -21.91 -3.66 -3.69
N ILE A 184 -22.38 -2.76 -2.83
CA ILE A 184 -22.06 -2.77 -1.40
C ILE A 184 -23.08 -3.68 -0.73
N LEU A 185 -22.65 -4.87 -0.31
CA LEU A 185 -23.50 -5.84 0.37
C LEU A 185 -23.84 -5.43 1.80
N ALA A 186 -22.83 -4.92 2.53
CA ALA A 186 -23.00 -4.41 3.89
C ALA A 186 -22.03 -3.27 4.14
N PHE A 187 -22.44 -2.29 4.93
CA PHE A 187 -21.54 -1.27 5.46
C PHE A 187 -21.94 -0.95 6.90
N GLU A 188 -20.95 -0.72 7.71
CA GLU A 188 -21.11 -0.26 9.08
C GLU A 188 -20.46 1.13 9.18
N ILE A 189 -21.25 2.09 9.64
CA ILE A 189 -20.73 3.40 10.02
C ILE A 189 -20.56 3.33 11.54
N SER A 190 -19.36 3.03 12.00
CA SER A 190 -19.05 3.22 13.41
C SER A 190 -19.06 4.73 13.64
N GLY A 191 -20.17 5.21 14.21
CA GLY A 191 -20.24 6.56 14.72
C GLY A 191 -19.30 6.68 15.91
N SER A 192 -18.01 6.86 15.67
CA SER A 192 -17.17 7.41 16.70
C SER A 192 -17.58 8.87 16.82
N SER A 193 -18.53 9.13 17.71
CA SER A 193 -18.76 10.46 18.26
C SER A 193 -17.51 11.00 18.96
N ASP A 194 -16.45 10.23 18.95
CA ASP A 194 -15.21 10.52 19.63
C ASP A 194 -14.36 11.45 18.80
N GLY A 195 -14.07 12.56 19.40
CA GLY A 195 -13.19 13.62 18.90
C GLY A 195 -11.76 13.19 18.51
N THR A 196 -11.51 11.89 18.32
CA THR A 196 -10.20 11.37 17.86
C THR A 196 -9.85 11.83 16.46
N LEU A 197 -10.82 11.98 15.56
CA LEU A 197 -10.60 12.61 14.26
C LEU A 197 -10.35 14.11 14.39
N MET A 198 -11.06 14.77 15.31
CA MET A 198 -10.83 16.20 15.61
C MET A 198 -9.55 16.43 16.40
N GLN A 199 -9.10 15.49 17.22
CA GLN A 199 -7.83 15.62 17.93
C GLN A 199 -6.64 15.49 16.96
N ARG A 200 -6.72 14.64 15.95
CA ARG A 200 -5.69 14.56 14.89
C ARG A 200 -5.63 15.81 14.03
N THR A 201 -6.75 16.46 13.76
CA THR A 201 -6.80 17.71 12.98
C THR A 201 -6.49 18.95 13.81
N ARG A 202 -6.55 18.88 15.15
CA ARG A 202 -6.18 20.01 16.05
C ARG A 202 -4.73 20.01 16.51
N ALA A 203 -3.97 18.97 16.20
CA ALA A 203 -2.54 18.88 16.55
C ALA A 203 -1.62 19.60 15.55
N TYR A 204 -2.19 20.37 14.62
CA TYR A 204 -1.46 21.16 13.61
C TYR A 204 -1.92 22.61 13.62
#